data_288116f6f3890d9f64047b39aade4787
#
_entry.id   288116f6f3890d9f64047b39aade4787
#
_cell.length_a   1.000
_cell.length_b   1.000
_cell.length_c   1.000
_cell.angle_alpha   90.00
_cell.angle_beta   90.00
_cell.angle_gamma   90.00
#
_symmetry.space_group_name_H-M   'P 1'
#
loop_
_entity.id
_entity.type
_entity.pdbx_description
1 polymer ?
#
loop_
_entity_poly.entity_id
_entity_poly.type
_entity_poly.pdbx_seq_one_letter_code
_entity_poly.pdbx_strand_id
1 'polypeptide(L)'
;MSLSPRMFRIAICCTASARWCGYFGPGGGGVAPPPPAAPAAPRGAAEHDLTVVTRASRELAACFPLDSSLTVPSRPVRTLAALYLDGVTPDPDGLGTYVALPGLGEMVSTPALTGTPGQERTCATLMFEAVPGGGLDVFDAATTPAERLRLAREILDRHLPPALAARFRDAELTDAGATIAGAVTPVVRGPVGTLPSGRAVLGGGDVVCRMDPGGAQGANSAAQCAAYYAAAVLDSPDRGFDATWMAAAAKPWITDIARPAALWTMTLLDPPPALQRLMDAAQHDRTRADAFAETFIVPANMSQLALLQP
;
A
#
# COMPACT_ATOMS: atom_id res chain seq x y z
N MET A 1 5.86 -16.94 27.76
CA MET A 1 4.47 -16.48 27.56
C MET A 1 4.24 -16.49 26.07
N SER A 2 3.38 -17.39 25.57
CA SER A 2 3.01 -17.45 24.16
C SER A 2 2.10 -16.25 23.87
N LEU A 3 2.57 -15.28 23.07
CA LEU A 3 1.74 -14.19 22.60
C LEU A 3 0.78 -14.77 21.54
N SER A 4 -0.51 -14.81 21.85
CA SER A 4 -1.54 -15.16 20.86
C SER A 4 -1.53 -14.19 19.69
N PRO A 5 -1.67 -14.67 18.44
CA PRO A 5 -1.83 -13.81 17.28
C PRO A 5 -3.03 -12.88 17.48
N ARG A 6 -2.83 -11.58 17.20
CA ARG A 6 -3.89 -10.58 17.28
C ARG A 6 -4.64 -10.56 15.96
N MET A 7 -5.93 -10.93 16.00
CA MET A 7 -6.80 -10.93 14.82
C MET A 7 -7.77 -9.75 14.87
N PHE A 8 -7.79 -8.97 13.79
CA PHE A 8 -8.80 -7.94 13.55
C PHE A 8 -9.50 -8.26 12.24
N ARG A 9 -10.85 -8.30 12.25
CA ARG A 9 -11.66 -8.34 11.04
C ARG A 9 -11.91 -6.90 10.62
N ILE A 10 -11.20 -6.46 9.58
CA ILE A 10 -11.36 -5.11 9.02
C ILE A 10 -12.14 -5.24 7.72
N ALA A 11 -13.31 -4.63 7.66
CA ALA A 11 -14.02 -4.41 6.42
C ALA A 11 -13.28 -3.32 5.63
N ILE A 12 -12.31 -3.72 4.79
CA ILE A 12 -11.76 -2.80 3.81
C ILE A 12 -12.78 -2.73 2.69
N CYS A 13 -13.67 -1.75 2.78
CA CYS A 13 -14.60 -1.45 1.71
C CYS A 13 -13.79 -0.82 0.56
N CYS A 14 -13.22 -1.66 -0.32
CA CYS A 14 -12.75 -1.21 -1.61
C CYS A 14 -13.97 -0.82 -2.45
N THR A 15 -14.50 0.36 -2.23
CA THR A 15 -15.50 0.99 -3.13
C THR A 15 -14.88 1.44 -4.45
N ALA A 16 -13.61 1.07 -4.71
CA ALA A 16 -13.02 1.19 -6.01
C ALA A 16 -13.75 0.24 -6.96
N SER A 17 -14.45 0.81 -7.94
CA SER A 17 -15.05 0.06 -9.03
C SER A 17 -14.05 -0.96 -9.59
N ALA A 18 -14.51 -2.13 -10.04
CA ALA A 18 -13.74 -3.26 -10.58
C ALA A 18 -12.66 -2.90 -11.64
N ARG A 19 -12.63 -1.68 -12.13
CA ARG A 19 -11.60 -1.13 -13.03
C ARG A 19 -10.24 -0.82 -12.35
N TRP A 20 -10.16 -0.79 -11.03
CA TRP A 20 -8.92 -0.44 -10.30
C TRP A 20 -8.10 -1.65 -9.82
N CYS A 21 -8.69 -2.83 -9.74
CA CYS A 21 -7.94 -4.07 -9.49
C CYS A 21 -7.04 -4.51 -10.66
N GLY A 22 -7.14 -3.87 -11.82
CA GLY A 22 -6.38 -4.18 -13.03
C GLY A 22 -4.95 -3.65 -13.10
N TYR A 23 -4.37 -3.07 -12.04
CA TYR A 23 -3.03 -2.49 -12.11
C TYR A 23 -1.88 -3.47 -11.77
N PHE A 24 -2.21 -4.69 -11.39
CA PHE A 24 -1.28 -5.82 -11.45
C PHE A 24 -1.64 -6.66 -12.68
N GLY A 25 -1.39 -6.10 -13.86
CA GLY A 25 -1.68 -6.77 -15.14
C GLY A 25 -0.91 -8.08 -15.27
N PRO A 26 -1.51 -9.10 -15.89
CA PRO A 26 -0.81 -10.31 -16.30
C PRO A 26 0.19 -9.94 -17.40
N GLY A 27 1.47 -10.00 -17.09
CA GLY A 27 2.54 -9.66 -18.04
C GLY A 27 3.91 -9.50 -17.43
N GLY A 28 4.04 -9.71 -16.15
CA GLY A 28 5.33 -9.73 -15.46
C GLY A 28 6.05 -11.05 -15.60
N GLY A 29 6.22 -11.57 -16.80
CA GLY A 29 7.30 -12.52 -17.07
C GLY A 29 8.60 -11.84 -16.66
N GLY A 30 9.35 -12.44 -15.73
CA GLY A 30 10.61 -11.91 -15.22
C GLY A 30 11.71 -11.85 -16.29
N VAL A 31 11.59 -10.87 -17.16
CA VAL A 31 12.72 -10.32 -17.90
C VAL A 31 13.19 -9.15 -17.07
N ALA A 32 14.38 -9.27 -16.49
CA ALA A 32 15.06 -8.11 -15.92
C ALA A 32 14.97 -6.98 -16.93
N PRO A 33 14.46 -5.79 -16.56
CA PRO A 33 14.41 -4.69 -17.49
C PRO A 33 15.84 -4.45 -17.96
N PRO A 34 16.06 -4.16 -19.26
CA PRO A 34 17.37 -3.76 -19.75
C PRO A 34 17.85 -2.59 -18.87
N PRO A 35 19.17 -2.47 -18.61
CA PRO A 35 19.71 -1.38 -17.83
C PRO A 35 19.12 -0.07 -18.33
N PRO A 36 18.67 0.83 -17.45
CA PRO A 36 18.01 2.05 -17.86
C PRO A 36 18.95 2.82 -18.79
N ALA A 37 18.52 3.01 -20.02
CA ALA A 37 19.08 4.07 -20.85
C ALA A 37 19.01 5.36 -20.03
N ALA A 38 20.03 6.21 -20.13
CA ALA A 38 20.14 7.49 -19.41
C ALA A 38 18.76 8.17 -19.30
N PRO A 39 18.42 8.78 -18.15
CA PRO A 39 17.07 9.24 -17.87
C PRO A 39 16.63 10.20 -18.97
N ALA A 40 15.81 9.70 -19.88
CA ALA A 40 15.15 10.59 -20.80
C ALA A 40 14.21 11.43 -19.93
N ALA A 41 14.46 12.75 -19.87
CA ALA A 41 13.44 13.68 -19.43
C ALA A 41 12.11 13.26 -20.06
N PRO A 42 10.96 13.30 -19.33
CA PRO A 42 9.70 12.81 -19.86
C PRO A 42 9.53 13.37 -21.27
N ARG A 43 9.65 12.48 -22.27
CA ARG A 43 9.48 12.87 -23.68
C ARG A 43 8.08 13.46 -23.74
N GLY A 44 7.96 14.74 -24.08
CA GLY A 44 6.70 15.46 -24.13
C GLY A 44 6.48 16.50 -23.03
N ALA A 45 7.33 16.63 -21.99
CA ALA A 45 7.16 17.71 -21.02
C ALA A 45 7.20 19.11 -21.65
N ALA A 46 7.89 19.26 -22.77
CA ALA A 46 7.92 20.51 -23.54
C ALA A 46 6.68 20.72 -24.44
N GLU A 47 5.90 19.67 -24.68
CA GLU A 47 4.79 19.64 -25.62
C GLU A 47 3.43 19.81 -24.90
N HIS A 48 3.41 19.78 -23.56
CA HIS A 48 2.20 19.87 -22.76
C HIS A 48 2.24 21.03 -21.78
N ASP A 49 1.10 21.63 -21.53
CA ASP A 49 0.94 22.73 -20.57
C ASP A 49 1.18 22.27 -19.13
N LEU A 50 0.73 21.06 -18.80
CA LEU A 50 0.91 20.41 -17.51
C LEU A 50 1.49 19.00 -17.67
N THR A 51 2.55 18.71 -16.92
CA THR A 51 3.09 17.34 -16.80
C THR A 51 2.94 16.87 -15.38
N VAL A 52 2.27 15.71 -15.19
CA VAL A 52 2.10 15.05 -13.88
C VAL A 52 2.98 13.81 -13.84
N VAL A 53 3.78 13.66 -12.79
CA VAL A 53 4.67 12.51 -12.55
C VAL A 53 4.14 11.74 -11.35
N THR A 54 3.69 10.50 -11.56
CA THR A 54 3.14 9.65 -10.48
C THR A 54 4.05 8.48 -10.11
N ARG A 55 4.93 8.09 -11.07
CA ARG A 55 5.97 7.09 -10.87
C ARG A 55 7.25 7.58 -11.54
N ALA A 56 8.39 7.36 -10.91
CA ALA A 56 9.66 7.91 -11.38
C ALA A 56 10.82 6.95 -11.15
N SER A 57 11.83 6.98 -12.03
CA SER A 57 13.16 6.46 -11.72
C SER A 57 13.76 7.23 -10.54
N ARG A 58 14.85 6.70 -9.98
CA ARG A 58 15.56 7.37 -8.86
C ARG A 58 15.98 8.79 -9.22
N GLU A 59 16.49 8.99 -10.43
CA GLU A 59 16.99 10.27 -10.94
C GLU A 59 15.84 11.28 -11.12
N LEU A 60 14.72 10.84 -11.71
CA LEU A 60 13.55 11.71 -11.87
C LEU A 60 12.90 12.03 -10.53
N ALA A 61 12.85 11.06 -9.61
CA ALA A 61 12.34 11.30 -8.26
C ALA A 61 13.21 12.30 -7.47
N ALA A 62 14.51 12.38 -7.74
CA ALA A 62 15.41 13.36 -7.13
C ALA A 62 15.12 14.81 -7.55
N CYS A 63 14.36 15.02 -8.63
CA CYS A 63 13.88 16.36 -9.02
C CYS A 63 12.84 16.92 -8.03
N PHE A 64 12.26 16.09 -7.17
CA PHE A 64 11.28 16.49 -6.17
C PHE A 64 11.96 16.61 -4.79
N PRO A 65 11.88 17.77 -4.12
CA PRO A 65 12.55 18.00 -2.85
C PRO A 65 11.95 17.07 -1.76
N LEU A 66 12.80 16.52 -0.90
CA LEU A 66 12.33 15.76 0.27
C LEU A 66 11.56 16.69 1.22
N ASP A 67 10.45 16.19 1.76
CA ASP A 67 9.71 16.88 2.83
C ASP A 67 10.33 16.51 4.18
N SER A 68 11.16 17.39 4.72
CA SER A 68 11.80 17.21 6.03
C SER A 68 10.87 17.41 7.22
N SER A 69 9.63 17.87 7.01
CA SER A 69 8.64 18.06 8.08
C SER A 69 8.00 16.75 8.54
N LEU A 70 8.19 15.67 7.77
CA LEU A 70 7.75 14.32 8.12
C LEU A 70 8.95 13.37 8.14
N THR A 71 9.25 12.85 9.33
CA THR A 71 10.31 11.83 9.46
C THR A 71 9.76 10.47 9.01
N VAL A 72 10.39 9.92 7.98
CA VAL A 72 10.12 8.55 7.52
C VAL A 72 11.41 7.73 7.56
N PRO A 73 11.34 6.40 7.72
CA PRO A 73 12.50 5.54 7.69
C PRO A 73 13.29 5.68 6.39
N SER A 74 14.61 5.66 6.48
CA SER A 74 15.51 5.68 5.31
C SER A 74 15.75 4.30 4.68
N ARG A 75 15.13 3.27 5.26
CA ARG A 75 15.20 1.86 4.82
C ARG A 75 13.83 1.21 4.94
N PRO A 76 13.59 0.09 4.26
CA PRO A 76 12.36 -0.68 4.45
C PRO A 76 12.18 -1.07 5.92
N VAL A 77 10.97 -0.94 6.42
CA VAL A 77 10.56 -1.40 7.76
C VAL A 77 9.86 -2.76 7.69
N ARG A 78 9.46 -3.16 6.49
CA ARG A 78 8.95 -4.50 6.18
C ARG A 78 9.56 -5.01 4.88
N THR A 79 9.72 -6.32 4.81
CA THR A 79 9.83 -7.07 3.56
C THR A 79 8.49 -7.65 3.21
N LEU A 80 8.18 -7.78 1.94
CA LEU A 80 6.85 -8.00 1.42
C LEU A 80 6.81 -9.25 0.56
N ALA A 81 5.74 -10.02 0.69
CA ALA A 81 5.35 -11.00 -0.32
C ALA A 81 3.84 -10.95 -0.52
N ALA A 82 3.39 -10.95 -1.76
CA ALA A 82 1.99 -11.04 -2.09
C ALA A 82 1.74 -12.16 -3.09
N LEU A 83 0.63 -12.87 -2.89
CA LEU A 83 0.18 -13.97 -3.73
C LEU A 83 -1.28 -13.73 -4.11
N TYR A 84 -1.65 -14.06 -5.35
CA TYR A 84 -3.04 -14.18 -5.79
C TYR A 84 -3.41 -15.65 -5.85
N LEU A 85 -4.47 -16.02 -5.13
CA LEU A 85 -4.80 -17.40 -4.84
C LEU A 85 -6.23 -17.76 -5.26
N ASP A 86 -6.37 -18.88 -5.94
CA ASP A 86 -7.63 -19.60 -6.13
C ASP A 86 -7.81 -20.64 -5.00
N GLY A 87 -9.03 -21.14 -4.81
CA GLY A 87 -9.31 -22.22 -3.87
C GLY A 87 -9.26 -21.82 -2.39
N VAL A 88 -9.10 -20.54 -2.06
CA VAL A 88 -9.21 -20.05 -0.68
C VAL A 88 -10.67 -20.09 -0.26
N THR A 89 -10.96 -20.75 0.87
CA THR A 89 -12.31 -20.69 1.46
C THR A 89 -12.63 -19.27 1.89
N PRO A 90 -13.69 -18.63 1.34
CA PRO A 90 -14.03 -17.26 1.68
C PRO A 90 -14.30 -17.06 3.18
N ASP A 91 -14.09 -15.84 3.66
CA ASP A 91 -14.62 -15.47 4.96
C ASP A 91 -16.15 -15.52 4.92
N PRO A 92 -16.84 -16.06 5.94
CA PRO A 92 -18.29 -16.14 5.95
C PRO A 92 -19.00 -14.81 5.74
N ASP A 93 -18.40 -13.73 6.21
CA ASP A 93 -18.94 -12.37 6.07
C ASP A 93 -18.46 -11.67 4.78
N GLY A 94 -17.65 -12.34 3.94
CA GLY A 94 -17.07 -11.76 2.73
C GLY A 94 -16.02 -10.69 2.97
N LEU A 95 -15.47 -10.64 4.18
CA LEU A 95 -14.53 -9.60 4.61
C LEU A 95 -13.06 -9.99 4.35
N GLY A 96 -12.19 -9.00 4.38
CA GLY A 96 -10.76 -9.22 4.48
C GLY A 96 -10.34 -9.65 5.90
N THR A 97 -9.18 -10.29 5.97
CA THR A 97 -8.58 -10.70 7.24
C THR A 97 -7.25 -10.00 7.42
N TYR A 98 -7.06 -9.31 8.53
CA TYR A 98 -5.79 -8.74 8.96
C TYR A 98 -5.35 -9.45 10.25
N VAL A 99 -4.10 -9.90 10.29
CA VAL A 99 -3.50 -10.55 11.46
C VAL A 99 -2.18 -9.89 11.78
N ALA A 100 -2.10 -9.24 12.93
CA ALA A 100 -0.84 -8.79 13.49
C ALA A 100 -0.15 -9.95 14.21
N LEU A 101 1.10 -10.23 13.86
CA LEU A 101 1.95 -11.25 14.48
C LEU A 101 3.08 -10.53 15.24
N PRO A 102 2.95 -10.33 16.56
CA PRO A 102 3.87 -9.52 17.33
C PRO A 102 5.33 -9.95 17.17
N GLY A 103 6.20 -9.00 16.77
CA GLY A 103 7.62 -9.25 16.54
C GLY A 103 7.96 -9.96 15.23
N LEU A 104 6.96 -10.39 14.45
CA LEU A 104 7.13 -11.07 13.17
C LEU A 104 6.68 -10.21 12.00
N GLY A 105 5.61 -9.45 12.16
CA GLY A 105 4.99 -8.64 11.11
C GLY A 105 3.49 -8.86 10.99
N GLU A 106 2.96 -8.70 9.79
CA GLU A 106 1.53 -8.73 9.52
C GLU A 106 1.20 -9.69 8.37
N MET A 107 -0.02 -10.24 8.41
CA MET A 107 -0.61 -10.98 7.30
C MET A 107 -1.96 -10.36 6.94
N VAL A 108 -2.19 -10.15 5.65
CA VAL A 108 -3.45 -9.60 5.13
C VAL A 108 -3.96 -10.51 4.03
N SER A 109 -5.25 -10.83 4.07
CA SER A 109 -5.94 -11.51 2.97
C SER A 109 -7.23 -10.80 2.65
N THR A 110 -7.46 -10.52 1.38
CA THR A 110 -8.67 -9.83 0.92
C THR A 110 -9.26 -10.53 -0.30
N PRO A 111 -10.59 -10.49 -0.48
CA PRO A 111 -11.20 -10.83 -1.76
C PRO A 111 -10.62 -9.95 -2.86
N ALA A 112 -10.38 -10.52 -4.03
CA ALA A 112 -9.85 -9.84 -5.18
C ALA A 112 -10.44 -10.39 -6.49
N LEU A 113 -10.09 -9.76 -7.61
CA LEU A 113 -10.40 -10.22 -8.95
C LEU A 113 -9.11 -10.52 -9.70
N THR A 114 -9.14 -11.58 -10.49
CA THR A 114 -8.09 -11.95 -11.45
C THR A 114 -8.72 -12.27 -12.80
N GLY A 115 -7.90 -12.39 -13.85
CA GLY A 115 -8.37 -12.69 -15.21
C GLY A 115 -8.11 -11.54 -16.16
N THR A 116 -8.58 -11.72 -17.41
CA THR A 116 -8.51 -10.69 -18.45
C THR A 116 -9.76 -9.82 -18.43
N PRO A 117 -9.70 -8.58 -18.94
CA PRO A 117 -10.89 -7.73 -19.05
C PRO A 117 -12.07 -8.43 -19.74
N GLY A 118 -13.21 -8.49 -19.05
CA GLY A 118 -14.43 -9.19 -19.51
C GLY A 118 -14.47 -10.69 -19.17
N GLN A 119 -13.45 -11.23 -18.54
CA GLN A 119 -13.37 -12.61 -18.05
C GLN A 119 -12.80 -12.65 -16.62
N GLU A 120 -13.15 -11.65 -15.84
CA GLU A 120 -12.72 -11.55 -14.45
C GLU A 120 -13.39 -12.64 -13.61
N ARG A 121 -12.65 -13.17 -12.67
CA ARG A 121 -13.13 -14.14 -11.67
C ARG A 121 -12.62 -13.76 -10.28
N THR A 122 -13.33 -14.17 -9.28
CA THR A 122 -12.94 -13.95 -7.90
C THR A 122 -11.73 -14.82 -7.53
N CYS A 123 -10.84 -14.24 -6.75
CA CYS A 123 -9.72 -14.91 -6.10
C CYS A 123 -9.51 -14.28 -4.72
N ALA A 124 -8.47 -14.69 -4.00
CA ALA A 124 -8.03 -14.01 -2.78
C ALA A 124 -6.62 -13.47 -2.97
N THR A 125 -6.30 -12.33 -2.36
CA THR A 125 -4.92 -11.94 -2.12
C THR A 125 -4.47 -12.52 -0.78
N LEU A 126 -3.18 -12.81 -0.68
CA LEU A 126 -2.51 -13.11 0.58
C LEU A 126 -1.20 -12.33 0.58
N MET A 127 -1.06 -11.41 1.52
CA MET A 127 0.13 -10.58 1.67
C MET A 127 0.76 -10.79 3.04
N PHE A 128 2.07 -10.92 3.05
CA PHE A 128 2.90 -10.92 4.25
C PHE A 128 3.75 -9.67 4.27
N GLU A 129 3.79 -9.01 5.41
CA GLU A 129 4.65 -7.89 5.71
C GLU A 129 5.54 -8.28 6.87
N ALA A 130 6.74 -8.76 6.55
CA ALA A 130 7.66 -9.34 7.52
C ALA A 130 8.57 -8.29 8.12
N VAL A 131 8.82 -8.39 9.42
CA VAL A 131 9.93 -7.66 10.05
C VAL A 131 11.24 -8.15 9.45
N PRO A 132 12.09 -7.28 8.90
CA PRO A 132 13.34 -7.68 8.26
C PRO A 132 14.23 -8.52 9.19
N GLY A 133 14.67 -9.69 8.70
CA GLY A 133 15.42 -10.68 9.47
C GLY A 133 14.57 -11.50 10.44
N GLY A 134 13.26 -11.29 10.48
CA GLY A 134 12.32 -12.05 11.32
C GLY A 134 11.86 -13.36 10.67
N GLY A 135 11.02 -14.11 11.41
CA GLY A 135 10.57 -15.44 10.99
C GLY A 135 9.66 -15.48 9.76
N LEU A 136 9.09 -14.33 9.35
CA LEU A 136 8.31 -14.21 8.12
C LEU A 136 9.15 -13.72 6.93
N ASP A 137 10.38 -13.24 7.15
CA ASP A 137 11.26 -12.68 6.11
C ASP A 137 12.00 -13.79 5.36
N VAL A 138 11.24 -14.59 4.62
CA VAL A 138 11.76 -15.82 3.96
C VAL A 138 11.56 -15.82 2.45
N PHE A 139 10.83 -14.85 1.90
CA PHE A 139 10.37 -14.87 0.52
C PHE A 139 11.42 -14.40 -0.50
N ASP A 140 12.40 -13.61 -0.09
CA ASP A 140 13.47 -13.14 -0.98
C ASP A 140 14.35 -14.29 -1.47
N ALA A 141 14.52 -15.34 -0.65
CA ALA A 141 15.27 -16.53 -1.01
C ALA A 141 14.51 -17.46 -1.97
N ALA A 142 13.18 -17.31 -2.08
CA ALA A 142 12.36 -18.15 -2.94
C ALA A 142 12.45 -17.68 -4.40
N THR A 143 12.98 -18.56 -5.25
CA THR A 143 13.26 -18.27 -6.67
C THR A 143 12.08 -18.57 -7.59
N THR A 144 11.12 -19.37 -7.13
CA THR A 144 9.96 -19.78 -7.92
C THR A 144 8.63 -19.44 -7.25
N PRO A 145 7.55 -19.21 -8.03
CA PRO A 145 6.20 -19.02 -7.49
C PRO A 145 5.73 -20.18 -6.62
N ALA A 146 6.02 -21.42 -7.02
CA ALA A 146 5.65 -22.61 -6.25
C ALA A 146 6.34 -22.67 -4.87
N GLU A 147 7.60 -22.27 -4.81
CA GLU A 147 8.33 -22.17 -3.54
C GLU A 147 7.74 -21.09 -2.62
N ARG A 148 7.36 -19.93 -3.16
CA ARG A 148 6.68 -18.90 -2.39
C ARG A 148 5.33 -19.38 -1.83
N LEU A 149 4.52 -20.09 -2.64
CA LEU A 149 3.28 -20.68 -2.16
C LEU A 149 3.52 -21.72 -1.03
N ARG A 150 4.54 -22.56 -1.17
CA ARG A 150 4.92 -23.52 -0.12
C ARG A 150 5.28 -22.80 1.18
N LEU A 151 6.15 -21.78 1.11
CA LEU A 151 6.54 -20.96 2.27
C LEU A 151 5.34 -20.27 2.90
N ALA A 152 4.43 -19.73 2.08
CA ALA A 152 3.21 -19.12 2.57
C ALA A 152 2.37 -20.10 3.39
N ARG A 153 2.14 -21.32 2.88
CA ARG A 153 1.41 -22.37 3.61
C ARG A 153 2.10 -22.73 4.93
N GLU A 154 3.43 -22.87 4.95
CA GLU A 154 4.19 -23.15 6.17
C GLU A 154 4.05 -22.04 7.23
N ILE A 155 4.03 -20.77 6.80
CA ILE A 155 3.81 -19.64 7.70
C ILE A 155 2.39 -19.69 8.27
N LEU A 156 1.37 -19.92 7.42
CA LEU A 156 -0.02 -20.01 7.84
C LEU A 156 -0.22 -21.12 8.87
N ASP A 157 0.31 -22.32 8.62
CA ASP A 157 0.19 -23.47 9.52
C ASP A 157 0.92 -23.26 10.85
N ARG A 158 2.03 -22.53 10.83
CA ARG A 158 2.84 -22.30 12.03
C ARG A 158 2.32 -21.20 12.93
N HIS A 159 1.76 -20.15 12.35
CA HIS A 159 1.51 -18.88 13.07
C HIS A 159 0.04 -18.52 13.21
N LEU A 160 -0.86 -19.13 12.44
CA LEU A 160 -2.28 -18.81 12.50
C LEU A 160 -3.09 -19.86 13.30
N PRO A 161 -4.24 -19.46 13.84
CA PRO A 161 -5.20 -20.40 14.37
C PRO A 161 -5.59 -21.45 13.31
N PRO A 162 -5.72 -22.74 13.68
CA PRO A 162 -5.99 -23.83 12.73
C PRO A 162 -7.22 -23.58 11.83
N ALA A 163 -8.27 -22.97 12.36
CA ALA A 163 -9.47 -22.64 11.59
C ALA A 163 -9.19 -21.61 10.49
N LEU A 164 -8.30 -20.65 10.74
CA LEU A 164 -7.93 -19.65 9.76
C LEU A 164 -6.95 -20.23 8.72
N ALA A 165 -5.94 -20.97 9.17
CA ALA A 165 -5.00 -21.64 8.27
C ALA A 165 -5.70 -22.63 7.33
N ALA A 166 -6.73 -23.34 7.82
CA ALA A 166 -7.50 -24.29 7.02
C ALA A 166 -8.19 -23.66 5.79
N ARG A 167 -8.48 -22.36 5.81
CA ARG A 167 -9.07 -21.65 4.66
C ARG A 167 -8.15 -21.63 3.43
N PHE A 168 -6.85 -21.73 3.64
CA PHE A 168 -5.81 -21.66 2.59
C PHE A 168 -5.27 -23.04 2.20
N ARG A 169 -5.80 -24.14 2.74
CA ARG A 169 -5.25 -25.49 2.54
C ARG A 169 -5.22 -25.91 1.09
N ASP A 170 -6.28 -25.61 0.36
CA ASP A 170 -6.46 -25.98 -1.05
C ASP A 170 -6.12 -24.81 -1.99
N ALA A 171 -5.50 -23.73 -1.46
CA ALA A 171 -5.16 -22.56 -2.23
C ALA A 171 -4.08 -22.86 -3.26
N GLU A 172 -4.28 -22.44 -4.49
CA GLU A 172 -3.32 -22.50 -5.59
C GLU A 172 -3.09 -21.11 -6.17
N LEU A 173 -1.95 -20.89 -6.83
CA LEU A 173 -1.70 -19.62 -7.51
C LEU A 173 -2.66 -19.48 -8.69
N THR A 174 -3.20 -18.28 -8.90
CA THR A 174 -4.09 -17.98 -10.04
C THR A 174 -3.40 -18.16 -11.39
N ASP A 175 -2.09 -17.94 -11.44
CA ASP A 175 -1.22 -18.11 -12.60
C ASP A 175 0.26 -18.09 -12.20
N ALA A 176 1.16 -18.30 -13.16
CA ALA A 176 2.61 -18.33 -12.93
C ALA A 176 3.20 -16.97 -12.50
N GLY A 177 2.53 -15.87 -12.77
CA GLY A 177 2.92 -14.51 -12.39
C GLY A 177 2.27 -14.02 -11.09
N ALA A 178 1.48 -14.86 -10.43
CA ALA A 178 0.62 -14.48 -9.30
C ALA A 178 1.38 -14.26 -7.97
N THR A 179 2.67 -14.03 -8.02
CA THR A 179 3.47 -13.73 -6.82
C THR A 179 4.41 -12.56 -7.04
N ILE A 180 4.57 -11.75 -6.01
CA ILE A 180 5.60 -10.70 -5.95
C ILE A 180 6.25 -10.75 -4.57
N ALA A 181 7.56 -10.46 -4.50
CA ALA A 181 8.28 -10.24 -3.25
C ALA A 181 9.21 -9.03 -3.41
N GLY A 182 9.53 -8.37 -2.32
CA GLY A 182 10.39 -7.20 -2.31
C GLY A 182 10.26 -6.37 -1.04
N ALA A 183 10.65 -5.11 -1.13
CA ALA A 183 10.56 -4.19 -0.01
C ALA A 183 10.29 -2.75 -0.49
N VAL A 184 9.64 -1.97 0.34
CA VAL A 184 9.34 -0.55 0.07
C VAL A 184 10.06 0.32 1.10
N THR A 185 10.87 1.27 0.63
CA THR A 185 11.37 2.35 1.49
C THR A 185 10.38 3.51 1.41
N PRO A 186 9.72 3.87 2.51
CA PRO A 186 8.82 5.01 2.55
C PRO A 186 9.55 6.30 2.17
N VAL A 187 8.85 7.23 1.56
CA VAL A 187 9.39 8.56 1.25
C VAL A 187 8.28 9.57 1.08
N VAL A 188 8.50 10.77 1.59
CA VAL A 188 7.62 11.92 1.35
C VAL A 188 8.43 13.04 0.72
N ARG A 189 7.87 13.66 -0.32
CA ARG A 189 8.48 14.74 -1.10
C ARG A 189 7.50 15.88 -1.30
N GLY A 190 8.04 17.05 -1.60
CA GLY A 190 7.24 18.16 -2.10
C GLY A 190 6.60 17.82 -3.46
N PRO A 191 5.41 18.35 -3.75
CA PRO A 191 4.66 17.98 -4.95
C PRO A 191 5.18 18.65 -6.22
N VAL A 192 6.04 19.65 -6.13
CA VAL A 192 6.57 20.36 -7.29
C VAL A 192 8.03 19.98 -7.48
N GLY A 193 8.32 19.34 -8.60
CA GLY A 193 9.68 19.01 -9.04
C GLY A 193 10.18 19.99 -10.08
N THR A 194 11.51 20.13 -10.19
CA THR A 194 12.17 20.91 -11.24
C THR A 194 13.06 20.00 -12.06
N LEU A 195 12.73 19.86 -13.34
CA LEU A 195 13.53 19.08 -14.28
C LEU A 195 14.88 19.77 -14.55
N PRO A 196 15.90 19.04 -15.05
CA PRO A 196 17.18 19.64 -15.47
C PRO A 196 17.03 20.76 -16.51
N SER A 197 15.93 20.76 -17.27
CA SER A 197 15.59 21.87 -18.21
C SER A 197 15.10 23.13 -17.53
N GLY A 198 14.96 23.16 -16.20
CA GLY A 198 14.35 24.25 -15.45
C GLY A 198 12.82 24.24 -15.41
N ARG A 199 12.17 23.31 -16.13
CA ARG A 199 10.71 23.23 -16.16
C ARG A 199 10.13 22.60 -14.88
N ALA A 200 9.09 23.20 -14.33
CA ALA A 200 8.34 22.65 -13.23
C ALA A 200 7.46 21.47 -13.70
N VAL A 201 7.31 20.47 -12.84
CA VAL A 201 6.42 19.31 -13.02
C VAL A 201 5.67 19.04 -11.72
N LEU A 202 4.42 18.61 -11.84
CA LEU A 202 3.58 18.26 -10.72
C LEU A 202 3.79 16.78 -10.35
N GLY A 203 4.10 16.50 -9.12
CA GLY A 203 4.19 15.14 -8.59
C GLY A 203 2.88 14.69 -7.96
N GLY A 204 2.58 13.39 -8.03
CA GLY A 204 1.44 12.77 -7.37
C GLY A 204 1.71 11.30 -7.02
N GLY A 205 0.87 10.68 -6.20
CA GLY A 205 1.02 9.28 -5.83
C GLY A 205 2.40 8.97 -5.23
N ASP A 206 3.01 7.87 -5.65
CA ASP A 206 4.26 7.33 -5.08
C ASP A 206 5.49 8.23 -5.26
N VAL A 207 5.51 9.12 -6.24
CA VAL A 207 6.66 10.03 -6.40
C VAL A 207 6.68 11.07 -5.28
N VAL A 208 5.51 11.44 -4.76
CA VAL A 208 5.36 12.40 -3.65
C VAL A 208 5.26 11.67 -2.32
N CYS A 209 4.37 10.69 -2.20
CA CYS A 209 4.12 9.98 -0.95
C CYS A 209 4.07 8.48 -1.19
N ARG A 210 5.25 7.84 -1.12
CA ARG A 210 5.34 6.38 -1.15
C ARG A 210 5.30 5.85 0.27
N MET A 211 4.28 5.07 0.57
CA MET A 211 4.03 4.47 1.87
C MET A 211 4.38 3.00 1.87
N ASP A 212 4.63 2.47 3.06
CA ASP A 212 4.64 1.02 3.27
C ASP A 212 3.21 0.48 3.07
N PRO A 213 3.01 -0.71 2.49
CA PRO A 213 1.68 -1.26 2.26
C PRO A 213 0.87 -1.57 3.52
N GLY A 214 1.50 -1.73 4.69
CA GLY A 214 0.86 -2.12 5.96
C GLY A 214 -0.33 -1.29 6.40
N GLY A 215 -0.36 -0.02 5.99
CA GLY A 215 -1.52 0.84 6.20
C GLY A 215 -2.60 0.73 5.12
N ALA A 216 -2.37 -0.02 4.03
CA ALA A 216 -3.27 -0.14 2.87
C ALA A 216 -3.66 1.22 2.23
N GLN A 217 -2.82 2.26 2.35
CA GLN A 217 -3.18 3.63 1.99
C GLN A 217 -2.68 4.09 0.62
N GLY A 218 -1.67 3.42 0.05
CA GLY A 218 -0.99 3.90 -1.14
C GLY A 218 -1.92 4.13 -2.34
N ALA A 219 -2.70 3.11 -2.72
CA ALA A 219 -3.62 3.18 -3.85
C ALA A 219 -4.78 4.15 -3.59
N ASN A 220 -5.33 4.16 -2.38
CA ASN A 220 -6.43 5.05 -2.00
C ASN A 220 -5.98 6.52 -2.05
N SER A 221 -4.81 6.83 -1.50
CA SER A 221 -4.24 8.17 -1.55
C SER A 221 -3.94 8.61 -2.99
N ALA A 222 -3.42 7.72 -3.84
CA ALA A 222 -3.14 8.03 -5.24
C ALA A 222 -4.41 8.31 -6.04
N ALA A 223 -5.50 7.55 -5.80
CA ALA A 223 -6.79 7.78 -6.43
C ALA A 223 -7.39 9.13 -6.04
N GLN A 224 -7.32 9.47 -4.76
CA GLN A 224 -7.76 10.77 -4.27
C GLN A 224 -6.89 11.91 -4.82
N CYS A 225 -5.56 11.72 -4.91
CA CYS A 225 -4.66 12.66 -5.57
C CYS A 225 -5.14 13.00 -6.99
N ALA A 226 -5.47 11.96 -7.78
CA ALA A 226 -5.96 12.16 -9.13
C ALA A 226 -7.27 12.96 -9.16
N ALA A 227 -8.20 12.70 -8.24
CA ALA A 227 -9.45 13.44 -8.12
C ALA A 227 -9.24 14.93 -7.77
N TYR A 228 -8.37 15.22 -6.80
CA TYR A 228 -8.01 16.59 -6.44
C TYR A 228 -7.39 17.36 -7.61
N TYR A 229 -6.46 16.71 -8.33
CA TYR A 229 -5.79 17.34 -9.46
C TYR A 229 -6.73 17.57 -10.65
N ALA A 230 -7.61 16.60 -10.93
CA ALA A 230 -8.63 16.77 -11.97
C ALA A 230 -9.56 17.95 -11.67
N ALA A 231 -10.04 18.05 -10.43
CA ALA A 231 -10.86 19.19 -10.00
C ALA A 231 -10.12 20.51 -10.17
N ALA A 232 -8.87 20.61 -9.68
CA ALA A 232 -8.06 21.83 -9.80
C ALA A 232 -7.81 22.26 -11.25
N VAL A 233 -7.61 21.31 -12.17
CA VAL A 233 -7.46 21.59 -13.61
C VAL A 233 -8.76 22.13 -14.19
N LEU A 234 -9.91 21.51 -13.89
CA LEU A 234 -11.21 21.93 -14.37
C LEU A 234 -11.61 23.30 -13.87
N ASP A 235 -11.23 23.65 -12.64
CA ASP A 235 -11.49 24.96 -12.02
C ASP A 235 -10.53 26.06 -12.53
N SER A 236 -9.60 25.76 -13.42
CA SER A 236 -8.57 26.68 -13.89
C SER A 236 -8.43 26.73 -15.42
N PRO A 237 -9.53 26.89 -16.20
CA PRO A 237 -9.50 26.72 -17.66
C PRO A 237 -8.59 27.71 -18.39
N ASP A 238 -8.38 28.91 -17.83
CA ASP A 238 -7.63 30.02 -18.48
C ASP A 238 -6.30 30.31 -17.79
N ARG A 239 -5.83 29.47 -16.86
CA ARG A 239 -4.60 29.68 -16.10
C ARG A 239 -3.43 28.84 -16.61
N GLY A 240 -2.24 29.40 -16.62
CA GLY A 240 -1.01 28.64 -16.79
C GLY A 240 -0.74 27.76 -15.57
N PHE A 241 -0.22 26.55 -15.81
CA PHE A 241 0.12 25.58 -14.78
C PHE A 241 1.56 25.78 -14.29
N ASP A 242 1.83 26.93 -13.68
CA ASP A 242 3.14 27.23 -13.10
C ASP A 242 3.37 26.51 -11.74
N ALA A 243 4.58 26.65 -11.20
CA ALA A 243 4.94 26.02 -9.91
C ALA A 243 4.04 26.47 -8.75
N THR A 244 3.57 27.71 -8.77
CA THR A 244 2.67 28.25 -7.73
C THR A 244 1.29 27.59 -7.81
N TRP A 245 0.75 27.47 -9.03
CA TRP A 245 -0.48 26.75 -9.26
C TRP A 245 -0.35 25.27 -8.85
N MET A 246 0.73 24.61 -9.26
CA MET A 246 1.00 23.20 -8.92
C MET A 246 1.02 22.98 -7.41
N ALA A 247 1.69 23.85 -6.66
CA ALA A 247 1.75 23.77 -5.20
C ALA A 247 0.37 23.98 -4.56
N ALA A 248 -0.41 24.92 -5.07
CA ALA A 248 -1.78 25.19 -4.58
C ALA A 248 -2.71 24.01 -4.88
N ALA A 249 -2.66 23.44 -6.08
CA ALA A 249 -3.47 22.29 -6.49
C ALA A 249 -3.19 21.03 -5.65
N ALA A 250 -1.92 20.82 -5.27
CA ALA A 250 -1.52 19.65 -4.49
C ALA A 250 -1.82 19.78 -2.99
N LYS A 251 -1.89 21.00 -2.47
CA LYS A 251 -1.99 21.27 -1.03
C LYS A 251 -3.15 20.53 -0.34
N PRO A 252 -4.40 20.53 -0.85
CA PRO A 252 -5.51 19.84 -0.19
C PRO A 252 -5.24 18.33 -0.06
N TRP A 253 -4.85 17.66 -1.15
CA TRP A 253 -4.53 16.25 -1.10
C TRP A 253 -3.41 15.92 -0.09
N ILE A 254 -2.33 16.72 -0.08
CA ILE A 254 -1.21 16.50 0.84
C ILE A 254 -1.67 16.67 2.28
N THR A 255 -2.40 17.73 2.60
CA THR A 255 -2.80 18.06 3.98
C THR A 255 -3.84 17.09 4.51
N ASP A 256 -4.85 16.78 3.71
CA ASP A 256 -6.05 16.08 4.18
C ASP A 256 -5.95 14.57 4.01
N ILE A 257 -5.12 14.09 3.07
CA ILE A 257 -5.03 12.68 2.70
C ILE A 257 -3.63 12.10 2.89
N ALA A 258 -2.62 12.60 2.13
CA ALA A 258 -1.33 11.93 2.04
C ALA A 258 -0.55 11.94 3.36
N ARG A 259 -0.53 13.08 4.06
CA ARG A 259 0.17 13.19 5.36
C ARG A 259 -0.50 12.37 6.47
N PRO A 260 -1.83 12.45 6.68
CA PRO A 260 -2.51 11.56 7.62
C PRO A 260 -2.30 10.08 7.30
N ALA A 261 -2.36 9.68 6.04
CA ALA A 261 -2.14 8.30 5.61
C ALA A 261 -0.70 7.83 5.89
N ALA A 262 0.31 8.67 5.60
CA ALA A 262 1.70 8.36 5.90
C ALA A 262 1.94 8.23 7.41
N LEU A 263 1.42 9.17 8.21
CA LEU A 263 1.53 9.13 9.68
C LEU A 263 0.85 7.89 10.26
N TRP A 264 -0.37 7.57 9.78
CA TRP A 264 -1.09 6.36 10.18
C TRP A 264 -0.28 5.10 9.88
N THR A 265 0.20 4.96 8.66
CA THR A 265 1.01 3.81 8.24
C THR A 265 2.24 3.64 9.15
N MET A 266 2.97 4.72 9.40
CA MET A 266 4.15 4.69 10.28
C MET A 266 3.80 4.29 11.71
N THR A 267 2.69 4.84 12.24
CA THR A 267 2.21 4.53 13.59
C THR A 267 1.77 3.07 13.70
N LEU A 268 1.17 2.50 12.65
CA LEU A 268 0.74 1.10 12.63
C LEU A 268 1.92 0.13 12.60
N LEU A 269 2.98 0.47 11.87
CA LEU A 269 4.18 -0.39 11.74
C LEU A 269 5.07 -0.40 12.98
N ASP A 270 5.03 0.66 13.79
CA ASP A 270 5.69 0.75 15.09
C ASP A 270 4.72 1.36 16.12
N PRO A 271 3.70 0.59 16.55
CA PRO A 271 2.62 1.12 17.35
C PRO A 271 3.11 1.50 18.75
N PRO A 272 2.85 2.74 19.20
CA PRO A 272 3.18 3.15 20.56
C PRO A 272 2.40 2.33 21.60
N PRO A 273 2.88 2.24 22.85
CA PRO A 273 2.24 1.41 23.89
C PRO A 273 0.75 1.67 24.09
N ALA A 274 0.30 2.90 23.88
CA ALA A 274 -1.11 3.26 23.97
C ALA A 274 -1.95 2.60 22.86
N LEU A 275 -1.45 2.60 21.62
CA LEU A 275 -2.13 1.95 20.50
C LEU A 275 -2.10 0.42 20.67
N GLN A 276 -1.01 -0.15 21.18
CA GLN A 276 -0.94 -1.59 21.47
C GLN A 276 -2.02 -2.01 22.49
N ARG A 277 -2.18 -1.25 23.59
CA ARG A 277 -3.25 -1.51 24.58
C ARG A 277 -4.65 -1.39 23.96
N LEU A 278 -4.87 -0.40 23.09
CA LEU A 278 -6.14 -0.25 22.38
C LEU A 278 -6.41 -1.48 21.49
N MET A 279 -5.41 -1.94 20.73
CA MET A 279 -5.52 -3.12 19.88
C MET A 279 -5.80 -4.38 20.70
N ASP A 280 -5.20 -4.52 21.89
CA ASP A 280 -5.48 -5.61 22.82
C ASP A 280 -6.93 -5.54 23.32
N ALA A 281 -7.40 -4.39 23.73
CA ALA A 281 -8.75 -4.19 24.21
C ALA A 281 -9.80 -4.40 23.10
N ALA A 282 -9.51 -4.02 21.88
CA ALA A 282 -10.38 -4.17 20.71
C ALA A 282 -10.71 -5.65 20.40
N GLN A 283 -9.91 -6.61 20.84
CA GLN A 283 -10.22 -8.03 20.70
C GLN A 283 -11.50 -8.44 21.45
N HIS A 284 -11.89 -7.67 22.47
CA HIS A 284 -13.02 -7.96 23.35
C HIS A 284 -14.06 -6.84 23.40
N ASP A 285 -13.83 -5.76 22.67
CA ASP A 285 -14.70 -4.58 22.65
C ASP A 285 -14.95 -4.14 21.20
N ARG A 286 -16.15 -4.38 20.72
CA ARG A 286 -16.55 -4.08 19.34
C ARG A 286 -16.42 -2.59 19.03
N THR A 287 -16.77 -1.69 19.95
CA THR A 287 -16.68 -0.24 19.71
C THR A 287 -15.24 0.19 19.44
N ARG A 288 -14.28 -0.35 20.18
CA ARG A 288 -12.86 -0.11 19.96
C ARG A 288 -12.35 -0.75 18.67
N ALA A 289 -12.82 -1.95 18.35
CA ALA A 289 -12.49 -2.62 17.10
C ALA A 289 -12.99 -1.83 15.88
N ASP A 290 -14.24 -1.39 15.90
CA ASP A 290 -14.84 -0.59 14.83
C ASP A 290 -14.10 0.75 14.66
N ALA A 291 -13.76 1.44 15.75
CA ALA A 291 -13.00 2.70 15.70
C ALA A 291 -11.58 2.50 15.18
N PHE A 292 -10.92 1.39 15.54
CA PHE A 292 -9.61 1.04 14.97
C PHE A 292 -9.73 0.73 13.48
N ALA A 293 -10.72 -0.06 13.06
CA ALA A 293 -10.96 -0.36 11.66
C ALA A 293 -11.26 0.90 10.82
N GLU A 294 -11.99 1.85 11.37
CA GLU A 294 -12.31 3.13 10.71
C GLU A 294 -11.07 3.93 10.32
N THR A 295 -9.96 3.78 11.05
CA THR A 295 -8.70 4.48 10.71
C THR A 295 -8.04 3.97 9.42
N PHE A 296 -8.38 2.79 8.94
CA PHE A 296 -7.96 2.31 7.61
C PHE A 296 -8.77 2.98 6.49
N ILE A 297 -9.98 3.46 6.78
CA ILE A 297 -10.82 4.19 5.84
C ILE A 297 -10.47 5.67 5.87
N VAL A 298 -10.33 6.24 7.08
CA VAL A 298 -10.04 7.65 7.32
C VAL A 298 -8.83 7.75 8.27
N PRO A 299 -7.58 7.70 7.78
CA PRO A 299 -6.37 7.76 8.60
C PRO A 299 -6.29 8.95 9.55
N ALA A 300 -6.89 10.08 9.20
CA ALA A 300 -6.97 11.27 10.07
C ALA A 300 -7.66 10.99 11.40
N ASN A 301 -8.56 10.00 11.46
CA ASN A 301 -9.28 9.61 12.67
C ASN A 301 -8.38 8.94 13.72
N MET A 302 -7.11 8.59 13.40
CA MET A 302 -6.20 8.03 14.39
C MET A 302 -6.02 8.90 15.64
N SER A 303 -6.17 10.23 15.51
CA SER A 303 -6.13 11.14 16.63
C SER A 303 -7.26 10.91 17.63
N GLN A 304 -8.39 10.38 17.17
CA GLN A 304 -9.58 10.08 17.99
C GLN A 304 -9.39 8.78 18.79
N LEU A 305 -8.51 7.89 18.38
CA LEU A 305 -8.21 6.65 19.11
C LEU A 305 -7.68 6.92 20.52
N ALA A 306 -7.04 8.06 20.74
CA ALA A 306 -6.59 8.48 22.07
C ALA A 306 -7.75 8.64 23.08
N LEU A 307 -8.96 8.95 22.59
CA LEU A 307 -10.17 9.11 23.42
C LEU A 307 -10.75 7.76 23.87
N LEU A 308 -10.35 6.66 23.24
CA LEU A 308 -10.84 5.30 23.52
C LEU A 308 -9.86 4.49 24.38
N GLN A 309 -8.81 5.11 24.87
CA GLN A 309 -7.86 4.45 25.77
C GLN A 309 -8.54 4.15 27.13
N PRO A 310 -8.24 2.98 27.73
CA PRO A 310 -8.77 2.61 29.03
C PRO A 310 -8.22 3.50 30.14
#